data_3d40eeb46ac21c51d9f33e605718647d
#
_entry.id   3d40eeb46ac21c51d9f33e605718647d
#
_cell.length_a   1.000
_cell.length_b   1.000
_cell.length_c   1.000
_cell.angle_alpha   90.00
_cell.angle_beta   90.00
_cell.angle_gamma   90.00
#
_symmetry.space_group_name_H-M   'P 1'
#
loop_
_entity.id
_entity.type
_entity.pdbx_description
1 polymer ?
#
loop_
_entity_poly.entity_id
_entity_poly.type
_entity_poly.pdbx_seq_one_letter_code
_entity_poly.pdbx_strand_id
1 'polypeptide(L)'
;MYFHQPDKDTCKKCDIFKAELSSPSCTGDTKRVLECQHQLHLRKAEKARACLKADSENHLNRLSENCDTTVKRDVITFDLQKVMPVPCLSTNEAYYCRQLSTYNLGIHSMTRDHVIMNVWPENTASRGADEIASCMQPDVCSRDHTYLTAYSGKNRNIKMMAMWLYITQSAAIEVVDHKFMVSGHSFLPNDTDFGLIERAKLKMTEIYVPEVVVVQHY
;
A
#
# COMPACT_ATOMS: atom_id res chain seq x y z
N MET A 1 14.18 16.65 31.24
CA MET A 1 14.55 15.72 30.17
C MET A 1 13.38 15.64 29.23
N TYR A 2 13.46 16.19 28.01
CA TYR A 2 12.38 16.11 27.02
C TYR A 2 12.59 14.83 26.22
N PHE A 3 11.62 13.90 26.27
CA PHE A 3 11.60 12.76 25.37
C PHE A 3 10.99 13.21 24.04
N HIS A 4 11.79 13.20 22.99
CA HIS A 4 11.27 13.34 21.62
C HIS A 4 10.36 12.16 21.31
N GLN A 5 9.15 12.44 20.81
CA GLN A 5 8.34 11.36 20.26
C GLN A 5 9.06 10.76 19.06
N PRO A 6 9.03 9.42 18.89
CA PRO A 6 9.61 8.78 17.71
C PRO A 6 8.97 9.33 16.44
N ASP A 7 9.77 9.57 15.42
CA ASP A 7 9.26 9.92 14.09
C ASP A 7 8.36 8.80 13.58
N LYS A 8 7.21 9.16 13.04
CA LYS A 8 6.27 8.21 12.46
C LYS A 8 6.63 7.95 10.99
N ASP A 9 6.39 6.72 10.54
CA ASP A 9 6.52 6.30 9.14
C ASP A 9 7.95 6.39 8.56
N THR A 10 8.96 6.18 9.40
CA THR A 10 10.36 6.12 8.97
C THR A 10 10.74 4.74 8.41
N CYS A 11 11.72 4.72 7.54
CA CYS A 11 12.28 3.48 7.03
C CYS A 11 13.27 2.87 8.02
N LYS A 12 12.95 1.69 8.58
CA LYS A 12 13.82 0.99 9.53
C LYS A 12 15.28 0.84 9.06
N LYS A 13 15.51 0.59 7.76
CA LYS A 13 16.88 0.49 7.23
C LYS A 13 17.59 1.84 7.25
N CYS A 14 16.92 2.92 6.90
CA CYS A 14 17.48 4.26 6.99
C CYS A 14 17.81 4.64 8.43
N ASP A 15 16.96 4.27 9.38
CA ASP A 15 17.19 4.57 10.79
C ASP A 15 18.39 3.80 11.33
N ILE A 16 18.56 2.53 10.94
CA ILE A 16 19.76 1.73 11.27
C ILE A 16 21.00 2.39 10.67
N PHE A 17 21.01 2.73 9.38
CA PHE A 17 22.16 3.39 8.76
C PHE A 17 22.50 4.72 9.43
N LYS A 18 21.50 5.53 9.78
CA LYS A 18 21.72 6.79 10.49
C LYS A 18 22.34 6.56 11.86
N ALA A 19 21.84 5.57 12.62
CA ALA A 19 22.37 5.24 13.93
C ALA A 19 23.83 4.74 13.86
N GLU A 20 24.13 3.83 12.91
CA GLU A 20 25.47 3.29 12.71
C GLU A 20 26.46 4.38 12.26
N LEU A 21 26.07 5.24 11.33
CA LEU A 21 26.89 6.36 10.85
C LEU A 21 27.15 7.41 11.93
N SER A 22 26.24 7.55 12.90
CA SER A 22 26.39 8.48 14.04
C SER A 22 27.24 7.89 15.16
N SER A 23 27.60 6.60 15.10
CA SER A 23 28.40 5.97 16.12
C SER A 23 29.87 6.49 16.11
N PRO A 24 30.46 6.83 17.27
CA PRO A 24 31.85 7.26 17.34
C PRO A 24 32.86 6.21 16.83
N SER A 25 32.45 4.93 16.82
CA SER A 25 33.27 3.81 16.31
C SER A 25 33.27 3.70 14.79
N CYS A 26 32.33 4.40 14.09
CA CYS A 26 32.20 4.36 12.65
C CYS A 26 33.18 5.31 11.98
N THR A 27 34.35 4.81 11.60
CA THR A 27 35.44 5.63 11.02
C THR A 27 36.01 4.99 9.74
N GLY A 28 36.69 5.79 8.93
CA GLY A 28 37.47 5.31 7.79
C GLY A 28 36.64 4.58 6.73
N ASP A 29 37.10 3.40 6.33
CA ASP A 29 36.48 2.62 5.25
C ASP A 29 35.11 2.06 5.63
N THR A 30 34.89 1.74 6.91
CA THR A 30 33.56 1.27 7.38
C THR A 30 32.51 2.33 7.17
N LYS A 31 32.78 3.59 7.42
CA LYS A 31 31.88 4.71 7.20
C LYS A 31 31.53 4.85 5.71
N ARG A 32 32.54 4.78 4.84
CA ARG A 32 32.35 4.86 3.38
C ARG A 32 31.46 3.72 2.85
N VAL A 33 31.66 2.50 3.35
CA VAL A 33 30.85 1.34 2.96
C VAL A 33 29.39 1.53 3.39
N LEU A 34 29.14 1.97 4.62
CA LEU A 34 27.79 2.24 5.13
C LEU A 34 27.09 3.38 4.36
N GLU A 35 27.80 4.46 4.06
CA GLU A 35 27.28 5.55 3.22
C GLU A 35 26.90 5.05 1.82
N CYS A 36 27.75 4.24 1.20
CA CYS A 36 27.47 3.66 -0.11
C CYS A 36 26.25 2.74 -0.08
N GLN A 37 26.10 1.89 0.93
CA GLN A 37 24.95 1.01 1.11
C GLN A 37 23.66 1.80 1.34
N HIS A 38 23.71 2.86 2.15
CA HIS A 38 22.58 3.75 2.38
C HIS A 38 22.16 4.46 1.08
N GLN A 39 23.10 5.00 0.34
CA GLN A 39 22.84 5.63 -0.96
C GLN A 39 22.25 4.65 -1.97
N LEU A 40 22.74 3.41 -2.01
CA LEU A 40 22.18 2.36 -2.86
C LEU A 40 20.72 2.05 -2.50
N HIS A 41 20.40 2.00 -1.19
CA HIS A 41 19.05 1.80 -0.70
C HIS A 41 18.11 2.93 -1.14
N LEU A 42 18.53 4.19 -1.01
CA LEU A 42 17.75 5.37 -1.43
C LEU A 42 17.55 5.41 -2.95
N ARG A 43 18.59 5.14 -3.74
CA ARG A 43 18.49 5.07 -5.22
C ARG A 43 17.53 3.97 -5.69
N LYS A 44 17.50 2.81 -5.01
CA LYS A 44 16.52 1.75 -5.32
C LYS A 44 15.10 2.23 -5.06
N ALA A 45 14.87 2.94 -3.96
CA ALA A 45 13.55 3.51 -3.65
C ALA A 45 13.11 4.56 -4.66
N GLU A 46 14.01 5.45 -5.05
CA GLU A 46 13.76 6.48 -6.06
C GLU A 46 13.44 5.86 -7.43
N LYS A 47 14.24 4.86 -7.85
CA LYS A 47 13.99 4.14 -9.11
C LYS A 47 12.62 3.46 -9.12
N ALA A 48 12.20 2.85 -8.01
CA ALA A 48 10.88 2.20 -7.92
C ALA A 48 9.74 3.22 -8.07
N ARG A 49 9.83 4.39 -7.44
CA ARG A 49 8.85 5.48 -7.59
C ARG A 49 8.85 6.06 -9.01
N ALA A 50 10.02 6.27 -9.59
CA ALA A 50 10.12 6.74 -10.97
C ALA A 50 9.50 5.74 -11.97
N CYS A 51 9.64 4.43 -11.72
CA CYS A 51 9.01 3.39 -12.51
C CYS A 51 7.47 3.46 -12.43
N LEU A 52 6.90 3.59 -11.23
CA LEU A 52 5.46 3.76 -11.04
C LEU A 52 4.94 4.99 -11.81
N LYS A 53 5.61 6.12 -11.66
CA LYS A 53 5.25 7.36 -12.35
C LYS A 53 5.30 7.19 -13.88
N ALA A 54 6.38 6.60 -14.41
CA ALA A 54 6.52 6.37 -15.85
C ALA A 54 5.45 5.41 -16.40
N ASP A 55 5.11 4.33 -15.67
CA ASP A 55 4.07 3.40 -16.09
C ASP A 55 2.70 4.08 -16.14
N SER A 56 2.40 4.94 -15.17
CA SER A 56 1.14 5.71 -15.12
C SER A 56 1.06 6.74 -16.25
N GLU A 57 2.12 7.50 -16.49
CA GLU A 57 2.18 8.51 -17.55
C GLU A 57 2.13 7.88 -18.95
N ASN A 58 2.84 6.79 -19.17
CA ASN A 58 2.81 6.06 -20.45
C ASN A 58 1.42 5.53 -20.79
N HIS A 59 0.64 5.14 -19.78
CA HIS A 59 -0.73 4.73 -20.01
C HIS A 59 -1.62 5.93 -20.41
N LEU A 60 -1.56 7.04 -19.69
CA LEU A 60 -2.34 8.24 -19.95
C LEU A 60 -2.03 8.83 -21.34
N ASN A 61 -0.76 8.85 -21.75
CA ASN A 61 -0.36 9.35 -23.06
C ASN A 61 -0.92 8.48 -24.21
N ARG A 62 -0.97 7.16 -24.03
CA ARG A 62 -1.56 6.25 -25.05
C ARG A 62 -3.07 6.40 -25.18
N LEU A 63 -3.77 6.76 -24.12
CA LEU A 63 -5.20 7.08 -24.17
C LEU A 63 -5.47 8.35 -24.97
N SER A 64 -4.55 9.35 -24.90
CA SER A 64 -4.70 10.63 -25.60
C SER A 64 -4.39 10.53 -27.11
N GLU A 65 -3.56 9.58 -27.53
CA GLU A 65 -3.10 9.45 -28.92
C GLU A 65 -4.07 8.67 -29.84
N ASN A 66 -5.26 8.26 -29.37
CA ASN A 66 -6.23 7.46 -30.13
C ASN A 66 -5.56 6.26 -30.86
N CYS A 67 -4.50 5.73 -30.31
CA CYS A 67 -3.80 4.59 -30.87
C CYS A 67 -4.72 3.37 -30.76
N ASP A 68 -5.09 2.81 -31.89
CA ASP A 68 -5.93 1.60 -32.03
C ASP A 68 -5.14 0.36 -31.53
N THR A 69 -4.75 0.39 -30.26
CA THR A 69 -4.04 -0.71 -29.62
C THR A 69 -5.07 -1.65 -29.00
N THR A 70 -5.17 -2.86 -29.55
CA THR A 70 -5.93 -3.99 -29.00
C THR A 70 -5.52 -4.33 -27.54
N VAL A 71 -4.41 -3.80 -27.06
CA VAL A 71 -3.86 -4.05 -25.72
C VAL A 71 -4.32 -2.96 -24.75
N LYS A 72 -5.37 -3.24 -24.00
CA LYS A 72 -5.82 -2.38 -22.90
C LYS A 72 -4.96 -2.63 -21.67
N ARG A 73 -4.30 -1.58 -21.17
CA ARG A 73 -3.41 -1.65 -20.00
C ARG A 73 -4.05 -0.96 -18.82
N ASP A 74 -3.83 -1.49 -17.60
CA ASP A 74 -4.16 -0.82 -16.35
C ASP A 74 -2.97 -0.81 -15.41
N VAL A 75 -2.88 0.22 -14.58
CA VAL A 75 -1.86 0.36 -13.54
C VAL A 75 -2.56 0.54 -12.21
N ILE A 76 -2.37 -0.41 -11.31
CA ILE A 76 -2.97 -0.37 -9.98
C ILE A 76 -1.90 -0.33 -8.89
N THR A 77 -2.24 0.33 -7.81
CA THR A 77 -1.49 0.25 -6.55
C THR A 77 -2.39 -0.34 -5.48
N PHE A 78 -1.86 -1.17 -4.59
CA PHE A 78 -2.63 -1.70 -3.48
C PHE A 78 -1.78 -1.84 -2.23
N ASP A 79 -2.36 -1.48 -1.09
CA ASP A 79 -1.72 -1.65 0.22
C ASP A 79 -2.78 -1.79 1.32
N LEU A 80 -2.35 -2.32 2.46
CA LEU A 80 -3.17 -2.44 3.66
C LEU A 80 -2.98 -1.22 4.55
N GLN A 81 -4.09 -0.58 4.88
CA GLN A 81 -4.11 0.49 5.87
C GLN A 81 -3.62 -0.01 7.24
N LYS A 82 -3.15 0.90 8.07
CA LYS A 82 -2.94 0.65 9.49
C LYS A 82 -4.24 0.11 10.10
N VAL A 83 -4.11 -0.94 10.94
CA VAL A 83 -5.25 -1.54 11.64
C VAL A 83 -6.06 -0.48 12.38
N MET A 84 -7.36 -0.50 12.17
CA MET A 84 -8.30 0.40 12.83
C MET A 84 -9.02 -0.35 13.96
N PRO A 85 -8.79 0.01 15.23
CA PRO A 85 -9.54 -0.58 16.34
C PRO A 85 -10.98 -0.05 16.38
N VAL A 86 -11.96 -0.93 16.61
CA VAL A 86 -13.38 -0.60 16.72
C VAL A 86 -13.98 -1.43 17.87
N PRO A 87 -14.87 -0.88 18.73
CA PRO A 87 -15.38 0.49 18.72
C PRO A 87 -14.33 1.51 19.20
N CYS A 88 -14.46 2.75 18.76
CA CYS A 88 -13.71 3.88 19.27
C CYS A 88 -14.69 4.78 20.01
N LEU A 89 -14.69 4.72 21.36
CA LEU A 89 -15.63 5.40 22.23
C LEU A 89 -14.86 6.25 23.26
N SER A 90 -15.45 7.35 23.66
CA SER A 90 -14.87 8.27 24.66
C SER A 90 -15.14 7.83 26.11
N THR A 91 -15.86 6.72 26.33
CA THR A 91 -16.22 6.24 27.66
C THR A 91 -15.06 5.51 28.34
N ASN A 92 -14.94 5.70 29.69
CA ASN A 92 -13.91 5.02 30.48
C ASN A 92 -14.01 3.48 30.41
N GLU A 93 -15.21 2.95 30.32
CA GLU A 93 -15.45 1.50 30.20
C GLU A 93 -14.89 0.91 28.91
N ALA A 94 -15.01 1.64 27.80
CA ALA A 94 -14.47 1.23 26.50
C ALA A 94 -12.94 1.11 26.51
N TYR A 95 -12.24 1.84 27.37
CA TYR A 95 -10.78 1.75 27.52
C TYR A 95 -10.33 0.36 28.02
N TYR A 96 -11.13 -0.30 28.85
CA TYR A 96 -10.82 -1.62 29.40
C TYR A 96 -11.35 -2.79 28.55
N CYS A 97 -12.17 -2.50 27.54
CA CYS A 97 -12.70 -3.52 26.65
C CYS A 97 -11.74 -3.79 25.48
N ARG A 98 -11.66 -5.06 25.07
CA ARG A 98 -10.92 -5.43 23.86
C ARG A 98 -11.61 -4.82 22.63
N GLN A 99 -10.86 -4.05 21.87
CA GLN A 99 -11.30 -3.55 20.57
C GLN A 99 -11.04 -4.61 19.48
N LEU A 100 -11.96 -4.73 18.54
CA LEU A 100 -11.79 -5.55 17.35
C LEU A 100 -10.90 -4.83 16.33
N SER A 101 -9.98 -5.56 15.73
CA SER A 101 -9.17 -5.05 14.64
C SER A 101 -9.98 -5.01 13.35
N THR A 102 -10.07 -3.86 12.73
CA THR A 102 -10.66 -3.71 11.39
C THR A 102 -9.55 -3.47 10.38
N TYR A 103 -9.57 -4.26 9.32
CA TYR A 103 -8.62 -4.22 8.23
C TYR A 103 -9.23 -3.49 7.04
N ASN A 104 -8.41 -2.81 6.27
CA ASN A 104 -8.80 -2.13 5.04
C ASN A 104 -7.71 -2.33 3.98
N LEU A 105 -8.07 -2.90 2.84
CA LEU A 105 -7.25 -2.99 1.65
C LEU A 105 -7.71 -1.94 0.64
N GLY A 106 -6.87 -0.95 0.39
CA GLY A 106 -7.10 0.03 -0.68
C GLY A 106 -6.51 -0.47 -2.00
N ILE A 107 -7.30 -0.44 -3.06
CA ILE A 107 -6.88 -0.69 -4.44
C ILE A 107 -7.13 0.59 -5.22
N HIS A 108 -6.05 1.24 -5.68
CA HIS A 108 -6.13 2.50 -6.42
C HIS A 108 -5.73 2.25 -7.88
N SER A 109 -6.64 2.54 -8.81
CA SER A 109 -6.35 2.49 -10.24
C SER A 109 -5.83 3.84 -10.70
N MET A 110 -4.57 3.87 -11.14
CA MET A 110 -3.90 5.07 -11.68
C MET A 110 -4.47 5.51 -13.03
N THR A 111 -5.17 4.61 -13.71
CA THR A 111 -5.68 4.84 -15.07
C THR A 111 -7.10 5.37 -15.07
N ARG A 112 -7.88 5.03 -14.07
CA ARG A 112 -9.31 5.39 -13.95
C ARG A 112 -9.58 6.43 -12.87
N ASP A 113 -8.55 6.81 -12.11
CA ASP A 113 -8.68 7.66 -10.91
C ASP A 113 -9.80 7.15 -9.97
N HIS A 114 -9.80 5.83 -9.75
CA HIS A 114 -10.82 5.12 -9.00
C HIS A 114 -10.18 4.32 -7.87
N VAL A 115 -10.76 4.42 -6.69
CA VAL A 115 -10.29 3.75 -5.48
C VAL A 115 -11.36 2.81 -4.95
N ILE A 116 -10.96 1.59 -4.62
CA ILE A 116 -11.81 0.62 -3.94
C ILE A 116 -11.21 0.34 -2.56
N MET A 117 -12.06 0.44 -1.55
CA MET A 117 -11.73 0.11 -0.17
C MET A 117 -12.44 -1.17 0.24
N ASN A 118 -11.65 -2.22 0.51
CA ASN A 118 -12.16 -3.48 1.01
C ASN A 118 -11.93 -3.53 2.53
N VAL A 119 -13.02 -3.46 3.29
CA VAL A 119 -12.98 -3.41 4.75
C VAL A 119 -13.57 -4.66 5.35
N TRP A 120 -12.87 -5.25 6.33
CA TRP A 120 -13.36 -6.40 7.09
C TRP A 120 -12.84 -6.41 8.52
N PRO A 121 -13.64 -6.87 9.50
CA PRO A 121 -13.19 -7.03 10.88
C PRO A 121 -12.49 -8.39 11.08
N GLU A 122 -11.67 -8.49 12.14
CA GLU A 122 -10.87 -9.68 12.46
C GLU A 122 -11.70 -10.95 12.74
N ASN A 123 -12.98 -10.80 13.10
CA ASN A 123 -13.88 -11.93 13.30
C ASN A 123 -14.43 -12.53 11.98
N THR A 124 -14.30 -11.81 10.88
CA THR A 124 -14.68 -12.31 9.55
C THR A 124 -13.51 -13.04 8.89
N ALA A 125 -12.32 -12.42 8.90
CA ALA A 125 -11.14 -12.97 8.27
C ALA A 125 -9.85 -12.39 8.87
N SER A 126 -8.73 -13.07 8.65
CA SER A 126 -7.42 -12.61 9.11
C SER A 126 -6.83 -11.50 8.21
N ARG A 127 -5.61 -11.07 8.52
CA ARG A 127 -4.85 -10.11 7.72
C ARG A 127 -3.75 -10.84 6.94
N GLY A 128 -4.15 -11.60 5.95
CA GLY A 128 -3.23 -12.47 5.22
C GLY A 128 -3.24 -12.27 3.71
N ALA A 129 -2.45 -13.08 3.03
CA ALA A 129 -2.37 -13.05 1.57
C ALA A 129 -3.63 -13.62 0.91
N ASP A 130 -4.33 -14.53 1.58
CA ASP A 130 -5.56 -15.13 1.08
C ASP A 130 -6.69 -14.09 1.03
N GLU A 131 -6.80 -13.26 2.08
CA GLU A 131 -7.77 -12.19 2.16
C GLU A 131 -7.47 -11.09 1.12
N ILE A 132 -6.20 -10.71 0.98
CA ILE A 132 -5.78 -9.75 -0.06
C ILE A 132 -6.13 -10.30 -1.44
N ALA A 133 -5.84 -11.57 -1.72
CA ALA A 133 -6.15 -12.22 -2.99
C ALA A 133 -7.66 -12.25 -3.25
N SER A 134 -8.46 -12.54 -2.23
CA SER A 134 -9.93 -12.57 -2.32
C SER A 134 -10.54 -11.20 -2.61
N CYS A 135 -9.94 -10.12 -2.08
CA CYS A 135 -10.35 -8.75 -2.39
C CYS A 135 -9.90 -8.31 -3.80
N MET A 136 -8.71 -8.72 -4.22
CA MET A 136 -8.13 -8.33 -5.51
C MET A 136 -8.82 -9.01 -6.70
N GLN A 137 -9.15 -10.29 -6.58
CA GLN A 137 -9.67 -11.09 -7.69
C GLN A 137 -10.96 -10.52 -8.31
N PRO A 138 -12.02 -10.20 -7.57
CA PRO A 138 -13.25 -9.66 -8.15
C PRO A 138 -13.02 -8.33 -8.87
N ASP A 139 -12.26 -7.42 -8.27
CA ASP A 139 -11.96 -6.12 -8.84
C ASP A 139 -11.16 -6.26 -10.13
N VAL A 140 -10.07 -7.01 -10.10
CA VAL A 140 -9.17 -7.20 -11.25
C VAL A 140 -9.88 -7.94 -12.39
N CYS A 141 -10.65 -9.00 -12.10
CA CYS A 141 -11.38 -9.76 -13.13
C CYS A 141 -12.54 -9.00 -13.75
N SER A 142 -13.12 -8.02 -13.07
CA SER A 142 -14.21 -7.19 -13.61
C SER A 142 -13.73 -6.12 -14.61
N ARG A 143 -12.42 -5.90 -14.67
CA ARG A 143 -11.81 -4.86 -15.50
C ARG A 143 -11.58 -5.35 -16.92
N ASP A 144 -11.93 -4.51 -17.88
CA ASP A 144 -11.68 -4.77 -19.31
C ASP A 144 -10.25 -4.34 -19.69
N HIS A 145 -9.26 -5.18 -19.36
CA HIS A 145 -7.86 -4.97 -19.74
C HIS A 145 -7.14 -6.30 -19.98
N THR A 146 -6.14 -6.27 -20.84
CA THR A 146 -5.33 -7.45 -21.20
C THR A 146 -3.96 -7.46 -20.51
N TYR A 147 -3.49 -6.27 -20.08
CA TYR A 147 -2.20 -6.11 -19.40
C TYR A 147 -2.39 -5.32 -18.09
N LEU A 148 -1.94 -5.90 -16.98
CA LEU A 148 -2.02 -5.29 -15.66
C LEU A 148 -0.63 -5.06 -15.09
N THR A 149 -0.33 -3.82 -14.66
CA THR A 149 0.82 -3.53 -13.80
C THR A 149 0.34 -3.29 -12.38
N ALA A 150 0.74 -4.12 -11.44
CA ALA A 150 0.35 -4.03 -10.05
C ALA A 150 1.53 -3.62 -9.17
N TYR A 151 1.36 -2.60 -8.33
CA TYR A 151 2.36 -2.12 -7.39
C TYR A 151 1.93 -2.36 -5.96
N SER A 152 2.84 -2.89 -5.14
CA SER A 152 2.61 -3.05 -3.70
C SER A 152 3.86 -2.78 -2.86
N GLY A 153 3.65 -2.38 -1.60
CA GLY A 153 4.73 -2.15 -0.64
C GLY A 153 5.33 -3.44 -0.07
N LYS A 154 4.50 -4.45 0.21
CA LYS A 154 4.91 -5.63 0.99
C LYS A 154 4.61 -6.97 0.33
N ASN A 155 3.54 -7.33 -0.04
CA ASN A 155 2.90 -8.57 -0.52
C ASN A 155 3.76 -9.56 -1.38
N ARG A 156 5.03 -9.77 -1.02
CA ARG A 156 5.95 -10.72 -1.66
C ARG A 156 5.77 -12.11 -1.08
N ASN A 157 4.83 -12.87 -1.59
CA ASN A 157 4.62 -14.25 -1.16
C ASN A 157 4.08 -15.12 -2.29
N ILE A 158 4.18 -16.44 -2.11
CA ILE A 158 3.79 -17.43 -3.12
C ILE A 158 2.28 -17.41 -3.39
N LYS A 159 1.44 -17.08 -2.41
CA LYS A 159 -0.01 -17.05 -2.58
C LYS A 159 -0.43 -15.93 -3.54
N MET A 160 0.21 -14.76 -3.44
CA MET A 160 -0.01 -13.67 -4.39
C MET A 160 0.40 -14.06 -5.81
N MET A 161 1.52 -14.80 -5.96
CA MET A 161 1.92 -15.30 -7.27
C MET A 161 0.92 -16.33 -7.83
N ALA A 162 0.42 -17.23 -6.98
CA ALA A 162 -0.61 -18.20 -7.37
C ALA A 162 -1.92 -17.50 -7.79
N MET A 163 -2.33 -16.46 -7.08
CA MET A 163 -3.48 -15.64 -7.46
C MET A 163 -3.28 -15.02 -8.86
N TRP A 164 -2.14 -14.42 -9.13
CA TRP A 164 -1.86 -13.84 -10.45
C TRP A 164 -1.89 -14.88 -11.56
N LEU A 165 -1.33 -16.06 -11.32
CA LEU A 165 -1.42 -17.19 -12.27
C LEU A 165 -2.87 -17.62 -12.50
N TYR A 166 -3.68 -17.70 -11.46
CA TYR A 166 -5.09 -18.02 -11.59
C TYR A 166 -5.83 -16.96 -12.42
N ILE A 167 -5.59 -15.69 -12.16
CA ILE A 167 -6.22 -14.57 -12.89
C ILE A 167 -5.85 -14.61 -14.38
N THR A 168 -4.58 -14.85 -14.72
CA THR A 168 -4.16 -14.94 -16.14
C THR A 168 -4.71 -16.17 -16.87
N GLN A 169 -5.18 -17.18 -16.15
CA GLN A 169 -5.83 -18.37 -16.75
C GLN A 169 -7.34 -18.24 -16.83
N SER A 170 -7.97 -17.46 -15.98
CA SER A 170 -9.42 -17.41 -15.80
C SER A 170 -10.08 -16.10 -16.24
N ALA A 171 -9.31 -15.06 -16.50
CA ALA A 171 -9.80 -13.74 -16.91
C ALA A 171 -9.24 -13.33 -18.28
N ALA A 172 -9.68 -12.17 -18.77
CA ALA A 172 -9.20 -11.58 -20.03
C ALA A 172 -7.76 -11.03 -19.95
N ILE A 173 -7.12 -11.13 -18.78
CA ILE A 173 -5.78 -10.59 -18.51
C ILE A 173 -4.74 -11.60 -18.96
N GLU A 174 -3.95 -11.23 -19.94
CA GLU A 174 -2.88 -12.08 -20.49
C GLU A 174 -1.57 -11.94 -19.71
N VAL A 175 -1.29 -10.73 -19.21
CA VAL A 175 -0.02 -10.42 -18.54
C VAL A 175 -0.25 -9.62 -17.27
N VAL A 176 0.39 -10.05 -16.19
CA VAL A 176 0.45 -9.32 -14.93
C VAL A 176 1.91 -9.05 -14.54
N ASP A 177 2.26 -7.78 -14.47
CA ASP A 177 3.54 -7.29 -13.96
C ASP A 177 3.39 -6.86 -12.49
N HIS A 178 3.80 -7.71 -11.53
CA HIS A 178 3.78 -7.34 -10.13
C HIS A 178 5.11 -6.73 -9.68
N LYS A 179 5.11 -5.43 -9.48
CA LYS A 179 6.27 -4.64 -9.07
C LYS A 179 6.20 -4.27 -7.59
N PHE A 180 7.35 -4.29 -6.92
CA PHE A 180 7.44 -4.07 -5.47
C PHE A 180 8.18 -2.79 -5.15
N MET A 181 7.55 -1.97 -4.32
CA MET A 181 8.18 -0.78 -3.76
C MET A 181 9.19 -1.14 -2.67
N VAL A 182 10.07 -0.20 -2.36
CA VAL A 182 11.01 -0.35 -1.25
C VAL A 182 10.29 -0.02 0.05
N SER A 183 10.27 -0.97 0.99
CA SER A 183 9.59 -0.81 2.28
C SER A 183 10.06 0.43 3.04
N GLY A 184 9.13 1.23 3.53
CA GLY A 184 9.38 2.52 4.19
C GLY A 184 9.66 3.69 3.22
N HIS A 185 9.57 3.46 1.91
CA HIS A 185 9.71 4.47 0.85
C HIS A 185 8.69 4.26 -0.28
N SER A 186 7.58 3.60 0.02
CA SER A 186 6.56 3.28 -0.99
C SER A 186 5.90 4.54 -1.54
N PHE A 187 5.41 5.41 -0.67
CA PHE A 187 4.67 6.62 -1.03
C PHE A 187 3.65 6.33 -2.14
N LEU A 188 2.83 5.30 -1.91
CA LEU A 188 1.78 4.92 -2.84
C LEU A 188 0.61 5.92 -2.78
N PRO A 189 -0.17 6.08 -3.85
CA PRO A 189 -1.41 6.86 -3.82
C PRO A 189 -2.36 6.43 -2.71
N ASN A 190 -2.39 5.14 -2.37
CA ASN A 190 -3.13 4.58 -1.26
C ASN A 190 -2.85 5.27 0.09
N ASP A 191 -1.62 5.79 0.30
CA ASP A 191 -1.27 6.53 1.53
C ASP A 191 -2.10 7.82 1.63
N THR A 192 -2.37 8.48 0.50
CA THR A 192 -3.24 9.65 0.43
C THR A 192 -4.69 9.29 0.69
N ASP A 193 -5.17 8.20 0.09
CA ASP A 193 -6.54 7.70 0.26
C ASP A 193 -6.80 7.33 1.72
N PHE A 194 -5.86 6.61 2.36
CA PHE A 194 -5.92 6.28 3.78
C PHE A 194 -5.87 7.52 4.67
N GLY A 195 -5.10 8.55 4.26
CA GLY A 195 -5.05 9.83 4.95
C GLY A 195 -6.41 10.58 4.95
N LEU A 196 -7.24 10.39 3.92
CA LEU A 196 -8.60 10.92 3.89
C LEU A 196 -9.48 10.21 4.94
N ILE A 197 -9.39 8.88 5.02
CA ILE A 197 -10.11 8.07 6.01
C ILE A 197 -9.70 8.47 7.44
N GLU A 198 -8.40 8.57 7.71
CA GLU A 198 -7.91 8.96 9.04
C GLU A 198 -8.37 10.38 9.43
N ARG A 199 -8.39 11.32 8.49
CA ARG A 199 -8.91 12.68 8.74
C ARG A 199 -10.41 12.70 9.00
N ALA A 200 -11.20 11.90 8.28
CA ALA A 200 -12.63 11.75 8.53
C ALA A 200 -12.88 11.16 9.92
N LYS A 201 -12.15 10.11 10.27
CA LYS A 201 -12.21 9.45 11.58
C LYS A 201 -11.90 10.38 12.74
N LEU A 202 -10.91 11.29 12.59
CA LEU A 202 -10.58 12.29 13.61
C LEU A 202 -11.71 13.30 13.89
N LYS A 203 -12.65 13.47 12.95
CA LYS A 203 -13.82 14.35 13.12
C LYS A 203 -14.99 13.65 13.81
N MET A 204 -14.93 12.32 13.93
CA MET A 204 -15.97 11.53 14.58
C MET A 204 -15.66 11.41 16.07
N THR A 205 -16.64 11.70 16.89
CA THR A 205 -16.52 11.56 18.36
C THR A 205 -16.58 10.09 18.79
N GLU A 206 -17.35 9.28 18.07
CA GLU A 206 -17.57 7.88 18.39
C GLU A 206 -17.76 7.04 17.13
N ILE A 207 -17.18 5.84 17.12
CA ILE A 207 -17.29 4.85 16.04
C ILE A 207 -17.67 3.51 16.67
N TYR A 208 -18.89 3.05 16.41
CA TYR A 208 -19.44 1.83 17.00
C TYR A 208 -19.18 0.58 16.15
N VAL A 209 -19.27 0.72 14.83
CA VAL A 209 -19.21 -0.40 13.89
C VAL A 209 -18.29 -0.07 12.71
N PRO A 210 -17.62 -1.09 12.10
CA PRO A 210 -16.69 -0.89 10.99
C PRO A 210 -17.32 -0.21 9.77
N GLU A 211 -18.60 -0.48 9.49
CA GLU A 211 -19.34 0.03 8.33
C GLU A 211 -19.42 1.56 8.31
N VAL A 212 -19.43 2.21 9.46
CA VAL A 212 -19.46 3.69 9.57
C VAL A 212 -18.19 4.31 9.01
N VAL A 213 -17.07 3.61 9.03
CA VAL A 213 -15.80 4.09 8.46
C VAL A 213 -15.83 4.08 6.93
N VAL A 214 -16.63 3.18 6.33
CA VAL A 214 -16.68 2.94 4.87
C VAL A 214 -17.61 3.90 4.15
N VAL A 215 -18.75 4.27 4.76
CA VAL A 215 -19.86 4.97 4.08
C VAL A 215 -19.60 6.47 3.83
N GLN A 216 -18.54 7.06 4.39
CA GLN A 216 -18.30 8.51 4.31
C GLN A 216 -17.39 8.97 3.14
N HIS A 217 -17.12 8.13 2.15
CA HIS A 217 -16.21 8.45 1.04
C HIS A 217 -16.83 8.27 -0.36
N TYR A 218 -18.10 8.63 -0.52
CA TYR A 218 -18.72 8.80 -1.84
C TYR A 218 -19.18 10.24 -2.02
#